data_caf31c38db475dbccb5bd0bba91d4f35
#
_entry.id   caf31c38db475dbccb5bd0bba91d4f35
#
_cell.length_a   1.000
_cell.length_b   1.000
_cell.length_c   1.000
_cell.angle_alpha   90.00
_cell.angle_beta   90.00
_cell.angle_gamma   90.00
#
_symmetry.space_group_name_H-M   'P 1'
#
loop_
_entity.id
_entity.type
_entity.pdbx_description
1 polymer ?
#
loop_
_entity_poly.entity_id
_entity_poly.type
_entity_poly.pdbx_seq_one_letter_code
_entity_poly.pdbx_strand_id
1 'polypeptide(L)'
;MDFYERYDLKTYAKKRIHKTVIPYLFWSIFGLLFQIFTLKSIDPAGVGITFIVKGLLTGKLVAIYWFFVPLFSIYLCLPLFAAVPRERRIKLFSFLAIAALLLNVLLPFALSLYGAKDVGTFSVGVGAGYLIYIMLGYLLTRIEIPRRWRFGI
;
A
#
# COMPACT_ATOMS: atom_id res chain seq x y z
N MET A 1 -6.20 -2.80 18.97
CA MET A 1 -6.42 -3.63 17.78
C MET A 1 -5.90 -5.03 18.12
N ASP A 2 -6.82 -5.93 18.43
CA ASP A 2 -6.51 -7.25 18.97
C ASP A 2 -6.61 -8.25 17.84
N PHE A 3 -5.65 -8.12 16.90
CA PHE A 3 -5.65 -8.91 15.67
C PHE A 3 -5.54 -10.41 15.97
N TYR A 4 -4.59 -10.79 16.84
CA TYR A 4 -4.36 -12.17 17.21
C TYR A 4 -5.40 -12.73 18.18
N GLU A 5 -6.14 -11.89 18.89
CA GLU A 5 -7.28 -12.29 19.71
C GLU A 5 -8.54 -12.57 18.86
N ARG A 6 -8.65 -11.89 17.70
CA ARG A 6 -9.84 -12.01 16.82
C ARG A 6 -9.64 -12.90 15.61
N TYR A 7 -8.42 -13.04 15.10
CA TYR A 7 -8.17 -13.74 13.85
C TYR A 7 -6.90 -14.57 13.89
N ASP A 8 -7.05 -15.86 13.59
CA ASP A 8 -5.95 -16.69 13.12
C ASP A 8 -5.47 -16.21 11.74
N LEU A 9 -4.15 -16.32 11.47
CA LEU A 9 -3.52 -15.90 10.21
C LEU A 9 -4.20 -16.52 8.98
N LYS A 10 -4.58 -17.79 9.07
CA LYS A 10 -5.27 -18.50 7.98
C LYS A 10 -6.64 -17.88 7.67
N THR A 11 -7.41 -17.58 8.72
CA THR A 11 -8.71 -16.93 8.59
C THR A 11 -8.59 -15.51 8.05
N TYR A 12 -7.56 -14.77 8.47
CA TYR A 12 -7.25 -13.45 7.94
C TYR A 12 -6.93 -13.50 6.45
N ALA A 13 -5.95 -14.34 6.05
CA ALA A 13 -5.55 -14.49 4.66
C ALA A 13 -6.74 -14.87 3.76
N LYS A 14 -7.53 -15.87 4.16
CA LYS A 14 -8.73 -16.29 3.44
C LYS A 14 -9.72 -15.14 3.22
N LYS A 15 -10.00 -14.35 4.27
CA LYS A 15 -10.90 -13.19 4.17
C LYS A 15 -10.35 -12.12 3.23
N ARG A 16 -9.04 -11.86 3.21
CA ARG A 16 -8.43 -10.85 2.32
C ARG A 16 -8.40 -11.33 0.88
N ILE A 17 -8.06 -12.59 0.63
CA ILE A 17 -8.11 -13.18 -0.71
C ILE A 17 -9.52 -13.05 -1.28
N HIS A 18 -10.55 -13.54 -0.56
CA HIS A 18 -11.92 -13.47 -1.05
C HIS A 18 -12.42 -12.04 -1.31
N LYS A 19 -12.13 -11.10 -0.40
CA LYS A 19 -12.69 -9.75 -0.48
C LYS A 19 -11.91 -8.78 -1.35
N THR A 20 -10.66 -9.08 -1.67
CA THR A 20 -9.79 -8.14 -2.38
C THR A 20 -9.15 -8.76 -3.61
N VAL A 21 -8.51 -9.94 -3.47
CA VAL A 21 -7.77 -10.56 -4.59
C VAL A 21 -8.72 -11.07 -5.66
N ILE A 22 -9.80 -11.75 -5.29
CA ILE A 22 -10.77 -12.27 -6.26
C ILE A 22 -11.46 -11.15 -7.05
N PRO A 23 -12.02 -10.10 -6.42
CA PRO A 23 -12.55 -8.95 -7.17
C PRO A 23 -11.49 -8.26 -8.04
N TYR A 24 -10.26 -8.11 -7.53
CA TYR A 24 -9.16 -7.54 -8.31
C TYR A 24 -8.89 -8.34 -9.60
N LEU A 25 -8.77 -9.67 -9.50
CA LEU A 25 -8.54 -10.55 -10.66
C LEU A 25 -9.71 -10.47 -11.66
N PHE A 26 -10.94 -10.55 -11.16
CA PHE A 26 -12.14 -10.47 -11.98
C PHE A 26 -12.19 -9.16 -12.77
N TRP A 27 -12.08 -8.03 -12.09
CA TRP A 27 -12.16 -6.71 -12.72
C TRP A 27 -10.95 -6.40 -13.61
N SER A 28 -9.76 -6.95 -13.29
CA SER A 28 -8.57 -6.80 -14.14
C SER A 28 -8.74 -7.52 -15.48
N ILE A 29 -9.27 -8.75 -15.46
CA ILE A 29 -9.56 -9.52 -16.67
C ILE A 29 -10.71 -8.84 -17.46
N PHE A 30 -11.78 -8.44 -16.78
CA PHE A 30 -12.87 -7.70 -17.42
C PHE A 30 -12.38 -6.40 -18.08
N GLY A 31 -11.56 -5.62 -17.38
CA GLY A 31 -10.98 -4.39 -17.91
C GLY A 31 -10.06 -4.63 -19.10
N LEU A 32 -9.29 -5.74 -19.11
CA LEU A 32 -8.48 -6.13 -20.25
C LEU A 32 -9.36 -6.46 -21.47
N LEU A 33 -10.40 -7.26 -21.27
CA LEU A 33 -11.36 -7.60 -22.34
C LEU A 33 -12.03 -6.34 -22.90
N PHE A 34 -12.44 -5.43 -22.03
CA PHE A 34 -13.03 -4.14 -22.43
C PHE A 34 -12.06 -3.29 -23.26
N GLN A 35 -10.77 -3.26 -22.91
CA GLN A 35 -9.74 -2.56 -23.67
C GLN A 35 -9.51 -3.20 -25.05
N ILE A 36 -9.59 -4.51 -25.17
CA ILE A 36 -9.42 -5.24 -26.44
C ILE A 36 -10.65 -5.04 -27.33
N PHE A 37 -11.86 -5.33 -26.82
CA PHE A 37 -13.06 -5.41 -27.67
C PHE A 37 -13.75 -4.06 -27.89
N THR A 38 -13.75 -3.19 -26.87
CA THR A 38 -14.50 -1.93 -26.93
C THR A 38 -13.60 -0.76 -27.27
N LEU A 39 -12.52 -0.58 -26.55
CA LEU A 39 -11.60 0.55 -26.77
C LEU A 39 -10.61 0.29 -27.90
N LYS A 40 -10.39 -0.97 -28.28
CA LYS A 40 -9.40 -1.39 -29.30
C LYS A 40 -8.00 -0.80 -29.07
N SER A 41 -7.66 -0.56 -27.80
CA SER A 41 -6.40 0.05 -27.38
C SER A 41 -5.25 -0.96 -27.22
N ILE A 42 -5.58 -2.25 -27.18
CA ILE A 42 -4.62 -3.36 -27.05
C ILE A 42 -4.88 -4.34 -28.20
N ASP A 43 -3.83 -4.66 -28.97
CA ASP A 43 -3.91 -5.68 -30.01
C ASP A 43 -4.00 -7.08 -29.36
N PRO A 44 -5.05 -7.87 -29.66
CA PRO A 44 -5.21 -9.23 -29.17
C PRO A 44 -4.01 -10.14 -29.46
N ALA A 45 -3.33 -9.94 -30.58
CA ALA A 45 -2.17 -10.74 -30.98
C ALA A 45 -0.97 -10.60 -30.04
N GLY A 46 -0.87 -9.48 -29.32
CA GLY A 46 0.17 -9.21 -28.32
C GLY A 46 -0.16 -9.71 -26.92
N VAL A 47 -1.38 -10.21 -26.66
CA VAL A 47 -1.84 -10.60 -25.35
C VAL A 47 -1.51 -12.07 -25.07
N GLY A 48 -0.31 -12.32 -24.56
CA GLY A 48 0.11 -13.63 -24.06
C GLY A 48 -0.05 -13.79 -22.55
N ILE A 49 0.12 -15.02 -22.05
CA ILE A 49 0.06 -15.32 -20.61
C ILE A 49 1.05 -14.45 -19.83
N THR A 50 2.26 -14.26 -20.35
CA THR A 50 3.28 -13.40 -19.72
C THR A 50 2.83 -11.95 -19.59
N PHE A 51 2.14 -11.41 -20.60
CA PHE A 51 1.58 -10.05 -20.56
C PHE A 51 0.54 -9.94 -19.44
N ILE A 52 -0.38 -10.90 -19.36
CA ILE A 52 -1.45 -10.92 -18.33
C ILE A 52 -0.84 -11.02 -16.93
N VAL A 53 0.04 -12.00 -16.70
CA VAL A 53 0.67 -12.22 -15.39
C VAL A 53 1.48 -10.99 -14.96
N LYS A 54 2.32 -10.44 -15.85
CA LYS A 54 3.10 -9.24 -15.59
C LYS A 54 2.18 -8.04 -15.29
N GLY A 55 1.13 -7.86 -16.07
CA GLY A 55 0.16 -6.79 -15.88
C GLY A 55 -0.60 -6.89 -14.56
N LEU A 56 -1.00 -8.10 -14.14
CA LEU A 56 -1.62 -8.36 -12.84
C LEU A 56 -0.65 -8.07 -11.69
N LEU A 57 0.57 -8.60 -11.74
CA LEU A 57 1.54 -8.41 -10.66
C LEU A 57 1.99 -6.94 -10.49
N THR A 58 2.00 -6.18 -11.58
CA THR A 58 2.40 -4.76 -11.53
C THR A 58 1.23 -3.79 -11.39
N GLY A 59 -0.01 -4.28 -11.42
CA GLY A 59 -1.22 -3.45 -11.41
C GLY A 59 -1.38 -2.60 -12.69
N LYS A 60 -0.67 -2.97 -13.78
CA LYS A 60 -0.65 -2.19 -15.04
C LYS A 60 -1.64 -2.69 -16.10
N LEU A 61 -2.36 -3.77 -15.84
CA LEU A 61 -3.36 -4.29 -16.77
C LEU A 61 -4.48 -3.26 -17.03
N VAL A 62 -4.90 -2.59 -15.97
CA VAL A 62 -5.81 -1.45 -16.00
C VAL A 62 -5.17 -0.33 -15.21
N ALA A 63 -4.95 0.83 -15.82
CA ALA A 63 -4.16 1.92 -15.25
C ALA A 63 -4.62 2.35 -13.83
N ILE A 64 -5.93 2.26 -13.57
CA ILE A 64 -6.51 2.65 -12.28
C ILE A 64 -6.14 1.67 -11.14
N TYR A 65 -5.65 0.46 -11.44
CA TYR A 65 -5.43 -0.59 -10.44
C TYR A 65 -4.03 -0.63 -9.85
N TRP A 66 -3.18 0.34 -10.17
CA TRP A 66 -1.83 0.47 -9.61
C TRP A 66 -1.81 0.44 -8.06
N PHE A 67 -2.88 0.93 -7.42
CA PHE A 67 -2.98 0.99 -5.95
C PHE A 67 -3.19 -0.38 -5.28
N PHE A 68 -3.60 -1.42 -6.02
CA PHE A 68 -3.76 -2.76 -5.44
C PHE A 68 -2.42 -3.38 -5.04
N VAL A 69 -1.34 -3.09 -5.77
CA VAL A 69 0.00 -3.60 -5.44
C VAL A 69 0.46 -3.12 -4.05
N PRO A 70 0.46 -1.80 -3.75
CA PRO A 70 0.74 -1.33 -2.39
C PRO A 70 -0.28 -1.83 -1.35
N LEU A 71 -1.56 -1.95 -1.71
CA LEU A 71 -2.58 -2.48 -0.80
C LEU A 71 -2.30 -3.94 -0.38
N PHE A 72 -1.88 -4.79 -1.31
CA PHE A 72 -1.48 -6.17 -0.98
C PHE A 72 -0.24 -6.20 -0.10
N SER A 73 0.76 -5.36 -0.36
CA SER A 73 1.95 -5.22 0.49
C SER A 73 1.56 -4.82 1.92
N ILE A 74 0.61 -3.91 2.07
CA ILE A 74 0.05 -3.52 3.36
C ILE A 74 -0.61 -4.71 4.07
N TYR A 75 -1.44 -5.48 3.36
CA TYR A 75 -2.10 -6.64 3.95
C TYR A 75 -1.12 -7.70 4.43
N LEU A 76 0.00 -7.89 3.75
CA LEU A 76 1.06 -8.80 4.18
C LEU A 76 1.81 -8.28 5.43
N CYS A 77 1.97 -6.97 5.56
CA CYS A 77 2.65 -6.35 6.69
C CYS A 77 1.76 -6.22 7.95
N LEU A 78 0.43 -6.16 7.81
CA LEU A 78 -0.48 -5.97 8.94
C LEU A 78 -0.31 -7.01 10.08
N PRO A 79 -0.15 -8.32 9.81
CA PRO A 79 0.11 -9.30 10.86
C PRO A 79 1.40 -9.04 11.61
N LEU A 80 2.47 -8.59 10.92
CA LEU A 80 3.76 -8.25 11.53
C LEU A 80 3.60 -7.08 12.50
N PHE A 81 2.90 -6.02 12.10
CA PHE A 81 2.60 -4.89 12.98
C PHE A 81 1.72 -5.28 14.17
N ALA A 82 0.79 -6.20 13.96
CA ALA A 82 -0.05 -6.72 15.03
C ALA A 82 0.73 -7.59 16.04
N ALA A 83 1.83 -8.23 15.64
CA ALA A 83 2.69 -9.02 16.51
C ALA A 83 3.47 -8.17 17.53
N VAL A 84 3.65 -6.87 17.27
CA VAL A 84 4.33 -5.97 18.21
C VAL A 84 3.49 -5.79 19.48
N PRO A 85 4.06 -5.96 20.71
CA PRO A 85 3.35 -5.70 21.96
C PRO A 85 2.78 -4.28 22.02
N ARG A 86 1.56 -4.11 22.54
CA ARG A 86 0.85 -2.83 22.59
C ARG A 86 1.67 -1.70 23.22
N GLU A 87 2.39 -2.01 24.28
CA GLU A 87 3.22 -1.05 25.02
C GLU A 87 4.34 -0.45 24.18
N ARG A 88 4.89 -1.24 23.26
CA ARG A 88 6.01 -0.82 22.39
C ARG A 88 5.58 -0.25 21.05
N ARG A 89 4.31 -0.47 20.64
CA ARG A 89 3.81 -0.05 19.32
C ARG A 89 3.95 1.44 19.08
N ILE A 90 3.57 2.27 20.06
CA ILE A 90 3.62 3.73 19.91
C ILE A 90 5.06 4.18 19.66
N LYS A 91 6.02 3.73 20.48
CA LYS A 91 7.43 4.09 20.34
C LYS A 91 8.00 3.62 19.01
N LEU A 92 7.75 2.36 18.64
CA LEU A 92 8.25 1.77 17.39
C LEU A 92 7.63 2.45 16.16
N PHE A 93 6.32 2.66 16.15
CA PHE A 93 5.64 3.28 15.01
C PHE A 93 5.98 4.76 14.86
N SER A 94 6.18 5.50 15.97
CA SER A 94 6.68 6.87 15.91
C SER A 94 8.09 6.92 15.35
N PHE A 95 8.99 6.04 15.82
CA PHE A 95 10.35 5.96 15.28
C PHE A 95 10.36 5.64 13.78
N LEU A 96 9.61 4.61 13.36
CA LEU A 96 9.54 4.21 11.95
C LEU A 96 8.88 5.30 11.07
N ALA A 97 7.84 5.97 11.57
CA ALA A 97 7.19 7.06 10.83
C ALA A 97 8.15 8.26 10.65
N ILE A 98 8.89 8.64 11.70
CA ILE A 98 9.89 9.70 11.62
C ILE A 98 11.04 9.30 10.68
N ALA A 99 11.59 8.09 10.83
CA ALA A 99 12.65 7.59 9.97
C ALA A 99 12.21 7.57 8.49
N ALA A 100 11.00 7.10 8.22
CA ALA A 100 10.45 7.06 6.88
C ALA A 100 10.20 8.47 6.30
N LEU A 101 9.76 9.44 7.10
CA LEU A 101 9.62 10.83 6.69
C LEU A 101 11.00 11.44 6.36
N LEU A 102 11.98 11.20 7.21
CA LEU A 102 13.36 11.68 6.99
C LEU A 102 13.93 11.10 5.69
N LEU A 103 13.83 9.79 5.49
CA LEU A 103 14.44 9.10 4.35
C LEU A 103 13.69 9.30 3.03
N ASN A 104 12.35 9.35 3.06
CA ASN A 104 11.57 9.41 1.82
C ASN A 104 11.13 10.84 1.42
N VAL A 105 11.20 11.80 2.34
CA VAL A 105 10.78 13.17 2.07
C VAL A 105 11.94 14.15 2.25
N LEU A 106 12.51 14.22 3.45
CA LEU A 106 13.51 15.23 3.76
C LEU A 106 14.84 14.99 3.06
N LEU A 107 15.32 13.74 3.01
CA LEU A 107 16.59 13.43 2.35
C LEU A 107 16.54 13.68 0.84
N PRO A 108 15.53 13.18 0.07
CA PRO A 108 15.40 13.52 -1.34
C PRO A 108 15.27 15.03 -1.59
N PHE A 109 14.50 15.73 -0.76
CA PHE A 109 14.37 17.18 -0.84
C PHE A 109 15.71 17.89 -0.64
N ALA A 110 16.45 17.54 0.41
CA ALA A 110 17.77 18.10 0.67
C ALA A 110 18.76 17.82 -0.49
N LEU A 111 18.79 16.57 -1.00
CA LEU A 111 19.66 16.21 -2.11
C LEU A 111 19.29 16.97 -3.40
N SER A 112 18.00 17.22 -3.65
CA SER A 112 17.56 18.02 -4.80
C SER A 112 18.06 19.45 -4.74
N LEU A 113 18.16 20.05 -3.55
CA LEU A 113 18.75 21.41 -3.36
C LEU A 113 20.24 21.46 -3.71
N TYR A 114 20.97 20.35 -3.54
CA TYR A 114 22.37 20.22 -3.92
C TYR A 114 22.59 19.78 -5.37
N GLY A 115 21.52 19.73 -6.19
CA GLY A 115 21.60 19.42 -7.62
C GLY A 115 21.77 17.94 -7.94
N ALA A 116 21.58 17.03 -6.99
CA ALA A 116 21.60 15.60 -7.23
C ALA A 116 20.38 15.18 -8.06
N LYS A 117 20.60 14.78 -9.32
CA LYS A 117 19.52 14.42 -10.27
C LYS A 117 18.96 13.00 -10.09
N ASP A 118 19.64 12.14 -9.35
CA ASP A 118 19.28 10.72 -9.16
C ASP A 118 19.03 10.40 -7.69
N VAL A 119 17.94 10.92 -7.15
CA VAL A 119 17.51 10.62 -5.79
C VAL A 119 16.62 9.36 -5.71
N GLY A 120 16.31 8.75 -6.86
CA GLY A 120 15.42 7.59 -6.98
C GLY A 120 15.91 6.30 -6.32
N THR A 121 17.21 6.20 -6.00
CA THR A 121 17.83 5.00 -5.40
C THR A 121 17.45 4.79 -3.92
N PHE A 122 17.03 5.83 -3.23
CA PHE A 122 16.56 5.74 -1.82
C PHE A 122 15.05 5.60 -1.68
N SER A 123 14.32 5.57 -2.78
CA SER A 123 12.89 5.28 -2.78
C SER A 123 12.67 3.85 -2.30
N VAL A 124 12.44 3.69 -1.00
CA VAL A 124 11.92 2.45 -0.44
C VAL A 124 10.66 2.14 -1.21
N GLY A 125 10.63 0.99 -1.91
CA GLY A 125 9.65 0.67 -2.94
C GLY A 125 8.20 1.06 -2.58
N VAL A 126 7.40 1.31 -3.60
CA VAL A 126 6.03 1.87 -3.53
C VAL A 126 5.19 1.31 -2.36
N GLY A 127 5.35 0.03 -2.00
CA GLY A 127 4.67 -0.58 -0.86
C GLY A 127 5.10 -0.03 0.51
N ALA A 128 6.39 0.28 0.69
CA ALA A 128 6.90 0.76 1.97
C ALA A 128 6.52 2.24 2.23
N GLY A 129 6.37 3.07 1.19
CA GLY A 129 5.86 4.44 1.32
C GLY A 129 4.45 4.49 1.92
N TYR A 130 3.60 3.52 1.60
CA TYR A 130 2.22 3.47 2.12
C TYR A 130 2.13 2.95 3.56
N LEU A 131 3.14 2.24 4.08
CA LEU A 131 3.19 1.80 5.47
C LEU A 131 3.23 2.98 6.45
N ILE A 132 3.82 4.11 6.05
CA ILE A 132 3.81 5.36 6.83
C ILE A 132 2.39 5.79 7.19
N TYR A 133 1.47 5.74 6.23
CA TYR A 133 0.09 6.16 6.45
C TYR A 133 -0.65 5.28 7.45
N ILE A 134 -0.33 3.98 7.49
CA ILE A 134 -0.89 3.06 8.49
C ILE A 134 -0.36 3.39 9.88
N MET A 135 0.96 3.62 9.98
CA MET A 135 1.59 3.98 11.26
C MET A 135 1.04 5.32 11.77
N LEU A 136 0.97 6.34 10.91
CA LEU A 136 0.38 7.63 11.24
C LEU A 136 -1.09 7.50 11.62
N GLY A 137 -1.89 6.73 10.87
CA GLY A 137 -3.29 6.46 11.20
C GLY A 137 -3.44 5.82 12.58
N TYR A 138 -2.60 4.84 12.92
CA TYR A 138 -2.59 4.23 14.25
C TYR A 138 -2.21 5.24 15.34
N LEU A 139 -1.17 6.06 15.12
CA LEU A 139 -0.73 7.08 16.07
C LEU A 139 -1.81 8.14 16.30
N LEU A 140 -2.45 8.62 15.24
CA LEU A 140 -3.54 9.60 15.33
C LEU A 140 -4.74 9.08 16.13
N THR A 141 -5.05 7.78 16.06
CA THR A 141 -6.12 7.20 16.88
C THR A 141 -5.80 7.15 18.38
N ARG A 142 -4.53 7.34 18.75
CA ARG A 142 -4.05 7.36 20.14
C ARG A 142 -3.82 8.76 20.70
N ILE A 143 -3.81 9.78 19.86
CA ILE A 143 -3.74 11.17 20.29
C ILE A 143 -5.14 11.61 20.72
N GLU A 144 -5.31 11.86 22.00
CA GLU A 144 -6.52 12.51 22.51
C GLU A 144 -6.49 13.99 22.10
N ILE A 145 -7.19 14.31 21.02
CA ILE A 145 -7.35 15.70 20.57
C ILE A 145 -8.20 16.43 21.61
N PRO A 146 -7.67 17.47 22.28
CA PRO A 146 -8.43 18.24 23.28
C PRO A 146 -9.74 18.75 22.68
N ARG A 147 -10.82 18.72 23.47
CA ARG A 147 -12.19 19.05 23.03
C ARG A 147 -12.28 20.39 22.30
N ARG A 148 -11.45 21.37 22.67
CA ARG A 148 -11.36 22.71 22.04
C ARG A 148 -10.93 22.70 20.57
N TRP A 149 -10.28 21.65 20.08
CA TRP A 149 -9.85 21.52 18.68
C TRP A 149 -10.82 20.69 17.83
N ARG A 150 -11.83 20.05 18.47
CA ARG A 150 -12.86 19.25 17.76
C ARG A 150 -13.95 20.10 17.10
N PHE A 151 -14.11 21.35 17.51
CA PHE A 151 -15.19 22.24 17.06
C PHE A 151 -14.69 23.37 16.15
N GLY A 152 -13.49 23.26 15.61
CA GLY A 152 -12.90 24.23 14.68
C GLY A 152 -13.00 23.85 13.20
N ILE A 153 -13.93 22.92 12.85
CA ILE A 153 -14.26 22.58 11.46
C ILE A 153 -15.75 22.76 11.28
#